data_edb88664154d144f17cb61ba5f8c9fb5
#
_entry.id   edb88664154d144f17cb61ba5f8c9fb5
#
_cell.length_a   1.000
_cell.length_b   1.000
_cell.length_c   1.000
_cell.angle_alpha   90.00
_cell.angle_beta   90.00
_cell.angle_gamma   90.00
#
_symmetry.space_group_name_H-M   'P 1'
#
loop_
_entity.id
_entity.type
_entity.pdbx_description
1 polymer ?
#
loop_
_entity_poly.entity_id
_entity_poly.type
_entity_poly.pdbx_seq_one_letter_code
_entity_poly.pdbx_strand_id
1 'polypeptide(L)'
;MGLQQICSGVWCAEHRQKFGLGFVVPCRMTVVRLASGGLWIHSPGPMDDARAAQIGELGRVEYLVAPNLFHHLHLPAAVERFPEAEVHAAPGLERKRPDVTFAGTLGVAAPWGDELQPIPIEGMPTFREVVFVHRPSGSLLVADLLFNLRRRLGPAVTTYLRLTGGYGRVAQSRVLRLAVRDRPAAAASCLRVLCCPFDRLVPCHGEIVEHGAKREVEKALSWLLRDLERPPDAQSVNVAVPEV
;
A
#
# COMPACT_ATOMS: atom_id res chain seq x y z
N MET A 1 20.03 4.61 2.29
CA MET A 1 19.98 3.97 3.63
C MET A 1 19.97 2.46 3.43
N GLY A 2 20.69 1.71 4.30
CA GLY A 2 20.73 0.24 4.21
C GLY A 2 19.40 -0.42 4.54
N LEU A 3 19.33 -1.72 4.30
CA LEU A 3 18.21 -2.57 4.68
C LEU A 3 18.22 -2.76 6.21
N GLN A 4 17.09 -2.51 6.86
CA GLN A 4 16.95 -2.61 8.33
C GLN A 4 15.86 -3.63 8.67
N GLN A 5 16.15 -4.56 9.56
CA GLN A 5 15.15 -5.48 10.08
C GLN A 5 14.21 -4.73 11.03
N ILE A 6 12.91 -4.85 10.80
CA ILE A 6 11.87 -4.21 11.63
C ILE A 6 11.18 -5.22 12.57
N CYS A 7 11.14 -6.48 12.19
CA CYS A 7 10.74 -7.62 13.02
C CYS A 7 11.23 -8.92 12.38
N SER A 8 10.98 -10.06 13.02
CA SER A 8 11.39 -11.36 12.48
C SER A 8 10.85 -11.57 11.07
N GLY A 9 11.74 -11.86 10.12
CA GLY A 9 11.40 -12.12 8.72
C GLY A 9 10.97 -10.90 7.90
N VAL A 10 11.05 -9.66 8.44
CA VAL A 10 10.66 -8.44 7.72
C VAL A 10 11.73 -7.36 7.80
N TRP A 11 12.15 -6.85 6.65
CA TRP A 11 13.13 -5.76 6.51
C TRP A 11 12.55 -4.63 5.68
N CYS A 12 13.05 -3.42 5.91
CA CYS A 12 12.69 -2.23 5.16
C CYS A 12 13.91 -1.45 4.70
N ALA A 13 13.80 -0.83 3.53
CA ALA A 13 14.76 0.14 3.05
C ALA A 13 14.04 1.43 2.63
N GLU A 14 14.41 2.55 3.26
CA GLU A 14 13.87 3.86 2.90
C GLU A 14 14.69 4.50 1.78
N HIS A 15 14.00 5.23 0.93
CA HIS A 15 14.59 6.10 -0.08
C HIS A 15 13.75 7.38 -0.23
N ARG A 16 14.28 8.35 -0.95
CA ARG A 16 13.59 9.61 -1.24
C ARG A 16 13.14 9.62 -2.69
N GLN A 17 11.84 9.79 -2.91
CA GLN A 17 11.25 9.88 -4.24
C GLN A 17 10.85 11.31 -4.54
N LYS A 18 11.27 11.80 -5.73
CA LYS A 18 10.82 13.08 -6.28
C LYS A 18 9.48 12.87 -7.00
N PHE A 19 8.52 13.73 -6.69
CA PHE A 19 7.25 13.84 -7.41
C PHE A 19 7.16 15.17 -8.15
N GLY A 20 6.13 15.35 -8.97
CA GLY A 20 5.87 16.60 -9.68
C GLY A 20 5.96 17.81 -8.76
N LEU A 21 6.28 19.00 -9.30
CA LEU A 21 6.51 20.25 -8.57
C LEU A 21 7.70 20.23 -7.58
N GLY A 22 8.62 19.24 -7.71
CA GLY A 22 9.81 19.17 -6.88
C GLY A 22 9.60 18.64 -5.45
N PHE A 23 8.41 18.14 -5.13
CA PHE A 23 8.16 17.50 -3.84
C PHE A 23 9.00 16.23 -3.69
N VAL A 24 9.67 16.10 -2.55
CA VAL A 24 10.43 14.91 -2.19
C VAL A 24 9.77 14.28 -0.97
N VAL A 25 9.32 13.03 -1.11
CA VAL A 25 8.71 12.28 -0.02
C VAL A 25 9.55 11.04 0.30
N PRO A 26 9.56 10.60 1.57
CA PRO A 26 10.13 9.30 1.91
C PRO A 26 9.27 8.20 1.32
N CYS A 27 9.92 7.20 0.73
CA CYS A 27 9.30 5.96 0.27
C CYS A 27 10.01 4.78 0.92
N ARG A 28 9.30 3.68 1.06
CA ARG A 28 9.80 2.46 1.68
C ARG A 28 9.53 1.26 0.78
N MET A 29 10.58 0.48 0.58
CA MET A 29 10.51 -0.89 0.11
C MET A 29 10.47 -1.81 1.33
N THR A 30 9.64 -2.84 1.28
CA THR A 30 9.57 -3.88 2.34
C THR A 30 9.97 -5.23 1.75
N VAL A 31 10.84 -5.94 2.44
CA VAL A 31 11.27 -7.30 2.10
C VAL A 31 10.74 -8.25 3.17
N VAL A 32 10.04 -9.29 2.75
CA VAL A 32 9.50 -10.33 3.62
C VAL A 32 10.16 -11.65 3.26
N ARG A 33 10.66 -12.39 4.24
CA ARG A 33 11.09 -13.78 4.07
C ARG A 33 9.89 -14.69 4.28
N LEU A 34 9.57 -15.46 3.27
CA LEU A 34 8.51 -16.47 3.31
C LEU A 34 8.95 -17.72 4.09
N ALA A 35 8.01 -18.57 4.49
CA ALA A 35 8.32 -19.85 5.12
C ALA A 35 9.09 -20.80 4.19
N SER A 36 8.96 -20.64 2.86
CA SER A 36 9.80 -21.29 1.86
C SER A 36 11.28 -20.95 1.96
N GLY A 37 11.62 -19.83 2.65
CA GLY A 37 12.94 -19.21 2.67
C GLY A 37 13.16 -18.20 1.54
N GLY A 38 12.27 -18.12 0.57
CA GLY A 38 12.29 -17.14 -0.50
C GLY A 38 11.92 -15.73 -0.02
N LEU A 39 12.26 -14.72 -0.81
CA LEU A 39 11.99 -13.32 -0.50
C LEU A 39 10.87 -12.76 -1.37
N TRP A 40 9.96 -12.05 -0.73
CA TRP A 40 8.90 -11.28 -1.32
C TRP A 40 9.16 -9.79 -1.12
N ILE A 41 9.21 -9.00 -2.19
CA ILE A 41 9.56 -7.57 -2.14
C ILE A 41 8.36 -6.71 -2.52
N HIS A 42 7.88 -5.89 -1.59
CA HIS A 42 6.80 -4.93 -1.76
C HIS A 42 7.34 -3.55 -2.12
N SER A 43 6.79 -2.98 -3.18
CA SER A 43 7.15 -1.62 -3.63
C SER A 43 8.66 -1.47 -3.81
N PRO A 44 9.29 -2.17 -4.79
CA PRO A 44 10.72 -2.08 -5.01
C PRO A 44 11.22 -0.64 -5.08
N GLY A 45 12.28 -0.35 -4.33
CA GLY A 45 12.97 0.93 -4.35
C GLY A 45 14.18 0.92 -5.29
N PRO A 46 15.00 2.00 -5.29
CA PRO A 46 16.24 2.03 -6.04
C PRO A 46 17.10 0.80 -5.73
N MET A 47 17.59 0.13 -6.80
CA MET A 47 18.25 -1.16 -6.71
C MET A 47 19.68 -1.04 -7.26
N ASP A 48 20.58 -0.52 -6.42
CA ASP A 48 22.04 -0.53 -6.68
C ASP A 48 22.66 -1.87 -6.27
N ASP A 49 23.92 -2.10 -6.65
CA ASP A 49 24.66 -3.34 -6.38
C ASP A 49 24.73 -3.65 -4.89
N ALA A 50 24.94 -2.63 -4.05
CA ALA A 50 25.05 -2.80 -2.60
C ALA A 50 23.72 -3.26 -1.99
N ARG A 51 22.59 -2.72 -2.45
CA ARG A 51 21.26 -3.13 -1.99
C ARG A 51 20.89 -4.51 -2.49
N ALA A 52 21.17 -4.81 -3.77
CA ALA A 52 20.95 -6.14 -4.33
C ALA A 52 21.73 -7.20 -3.56
N ALA A 53 22.99 -6.93 -3.22
CA ALA A 53 23.84 -7.82 -2.41
C ALA A 53 23.24 -8.03 -1.01
N GLN A 54 22.85 -6.94 -0.31
CA GLN A 54 22.21 -7.04 1.02
C GLN A 54 20.92 -7.88 0.99
N ILE A 55 20.12 -7.77 -0.07
CA ILE A 55 18.92 -8.59 -0.24
C ILE A 55 19.31 -10.03 -0.51
N GLY A 56 20.29 -10.27 -1.38
CA GLY A 56 20.80 -11.61 -1.71
C GLY A 56 21.34 -12.39 -0.50
N GLU A 57 21.94 -11.69 0.47
CA GLU A 57 22.38 -12.29 1.74
C GLU A 57 21.21 -12.81 2.60
N LEU A 58 20.00 -12.25 2.41
CA LEU A 58 18.82 -12.70 3.12
C LEU A 58 18.18 -13.94 2.48
N GLY A 59 18.35 -14.15 1.17
CA GLY A 59 17.78 -15.28 0.46
C GLY A 59 17.53 -14.97 -1.02
N ARG A 60 16.96 -15.94 -1.75
CA ARG A 60 16.57 -15.79 -3.15
C ARG A 60 15.30 -14.94 -3.24
N VAL A 61 15.30 -13.94 -4.11
CA VAL A 61 14.09 -13.16 -4.42
C VAL A 61 13.19 -14.00 -5.33
N GLU A 62 12.00 -14.35 -4.83
CA GLU A 62 11.00 -15.13 -5.56
C GLU A 62 9.91 -14.21 -6.15
N TYR A 63 9.58 -13.11 -5.44
CA TYR A 63 8.48 -12.25 -5.85
C TYR A 63 8.83 -10.77 -5.77
N LEU A 64 8.53 -10.04 -6.84
CA LEU A 64 8.56 -8.58 -6.92
C LEU A 64 7.13 -8.07 -7.04
N VAL A 65 6.70 -7.20 -6.13
CA VAL A 65 5.31 -6.77 -6.04
C VAL A 65 5.16 -5.28 -6.18
N ALA A 66 4.42 -4.86 -7.21
CA ALA A 66 3.99 -3.48 -7.41
C ALA A 66 2.54 -3.32 -6.90
N PRO A 67 2.35 -2.77 -5.68
CA PRO A 67 1.06 -2.83 -4.98
C PRO A 67 -0.02 -1.91 -5.54
N ASN A 68 0.34 -0.92 -6.36
CA ASN A 68 -0.61 0.00 -7.00
C ASN A 68 -0.05 0.61 -8.29
N LEU A 69 -0.79 1.54 -8.92
CA LEU A 69 -0.41 2.16 -10.19
C LEU A 69 0.67 3.25 -10.07
N PHE A 70 1.24 3.50 -8.89
CA PHE A 70 2.27 4.50 -8.65
C PHE A 70 3.59 3.90 -8.14
N HIS A 71 3.53 2.80 -7.38
CA HIS A 71 4.68 2.14 -6.78
C HIS A 71 5.35 1.14 -7.74
N HIS A 72 5.77 1.62 -8.93
CA HIS A 72 6.37 0.82 -9.99
C HIS A 72 7.65 1.43 -10.61
N LEU A 73 8.06 2.62 -10.16
CA LEU A 73 9.15 3.37 -10.81
C LEU A 73 10.49 2.64 -10.82
N HIS A 74 10.75 1.88 -9.77
CA HIS A 74 12.00 1.11 -9.61
C HIS A 74 11.84 -0.38 -9.96
N LEU A 75 10.66 -0.78 -10.44
CA LEU A 75 10.38 -2.17 -10.78
C LEU A 75 11.29 -2.72 -11.87
N PRO A 76 11.60 -2.01 -13.00
CA PRO A 76 12.52 -2.53 -14.00
C PRO A 76 13.91 -2.79 -13.48
N ALA A 77 14.47 -1.87 -12.67
CA ALA A 77 15.78 -2.07 -12.07
C ALA A 77 15.80 -3.27 -11.11
N ALA A 78 14.68 -3.53 -10.42
CA ALA A 78 14.55 -4.72 -9.58
C ALA A 78 14.47 -6.00 -10.41
N VAL A 79 13.72 -6.00 -11.51
CA VAL A 79 13.66 -7.12 -12.45
C VAL A 79 15.01 -7.44 -13.07
N GLU A 80 15.77 -6.41 -13.45
CA GLU A 80 17.14 -6.58 -13.99
C GLU A 80 18.08 -7.27 -12.97
N ARG A 81 17.93 -6.94 -11.69
CA ARG A 81 18.76 -7.51 -10.61
C ARG A 81 18.30 -8.90 -10.15
N PHE A 82 17.01 -9.19 -10.28
CA PHE A 82 16.40 -10.44 -9.86
C PHE A 82 15.57 -11.06 -11.01
N PRO A 83 16.24 -11.48 -12.12
CA PRO A 83 15.54 -11.91 -13.33
C PRO A 83 14.73 -13.18 -13.16
N GLU A 84 15.01 -13.98 -12.12
CA GLU A 84 14.29 -15.20 -11.79
C GLU A 84 13.03 -14.95 -10.94
N ALA A 85 12.82 -13.69 -10.48
CA ALA A 85 11.70 -13.37 -9.63
C ALA A 85 10.42 -13.15 -10.44
N GLU A 86 9.33 -13.72 -9.98
CA GLU A 86 8.01 -13.46 -10.54
C GLU A 86 7.51 -12.06 -10.19
N VAL A 87 7.02 -11.34 -11.18
CA VAL A 87 6.49 -9.98 -10.99
C VAL A 87 4.98 -10.03 -10.89
N HIS A 88 4.45 -9.57 -9.76
CA HIS A 88 3.02 -9.44 -9.52
C HIS A 88 2.64 -7.97 -9.33
N ALA A 89 1.57 -7.53 -9.97
CA ALA A 89 1.20 -6.11 -10.00
C ALA A 89 -0.28 -5.86 -9.78
N ALA A 90 -0.58 -4.66 -9.29
CA ALA A 90 -1.95 -4.16 -9.22
C ALA A 90 -2.62 -4.16 -10.60
N PRO A 91 -3.94 -4.41 -10.66
CA PRO A 91 -4.67 -4.47 -11.94
C PRO A 91 -4.47 -3.21 -12.78
N GLY A 92 -4.11 -3.37 -14.06
CA GLY A 92 -3.92 -2.28 -15.01
C GLY A 92 -2.51 -1.70 -15.06
N LEU A 93 -1.56 -2.19 -14.23
CA LEU A 93 -0.18 -1.72 -14.29
C LEU A 93 0.53 -2.17 -15.57
N GLU A 94 0.15 -3.30 -16.14
CA GLU A 94 0.68 -3.83 -17.40
C GLU A 94 0.57 -2.82 -18.56
N ARG A 95 -0.44 -1.97 -18.54
CA ARG A 95 -0.60 -0.90 -19.55
C ARG A 95 0.38 0.27 -19.37
N LYS A 96 0.81 0.51 -18.14
CA LYS A 96 1.79 1.56 -17.81
C LYS A 96 3.23 1.09 -17.99
N ARG A 97 3.45 -0.21 -17.86
CA ARG A 97 4.77 -0.84 -17.87
C ARG A 97 4.82 -2.00 -18.87
N PRO A 98 4.65 -1.70 -20.18
CA PRO A 98 4.76 -2.73 -21.22
C PRO A 98 6.19 -3.28 -21.36
N ASP A 99 7.17 -2.63 -20.72
CA ASP A 99 8.59 -3.00 -20.62
C ASP A 99 8.85 -4.07 -19.53
N VAL A 100 7.84 -4.47 -18.75
CA VAL A 100 7.94 -5.47 -17.69
C VAL A 100 7.05 -6.66 -18.00
N THR A 101 7.57 -7.87 -17.87
CA THR A 101 6.76 -9.10 -17.95
C THR A 101 6.16 -9.38 -16.58
N PHE A 102 4.84 -9.52 -16.52
CA PHE A 102 4.11 -9.81 -15.29
C PHE A 102 3.67 -11.27 -15.27
N ALA A 103 3.97 -11.98 -14.17
CA ALA A 103 3.53 -13.33 -13.91
C ALA A 103 2.06 -13.39 -13.44
N GLY A 104 1.58 -12.31 -12.77
CA GLY A 104 0.21 -12.29 -12.26
C GLY A 104 -0.30 -10.92 -11.85
N THR A 105 -1.62 -10.87 -11.69
CA THR A 105 -2.35 -9.70 -11.18
C THR A 105 -2.71 -9.91 -9.71
N LEU A 106 -2.41 -8.92 -8.89
CA LEU A 106 -2.70 -8.94 -7.45
C LEU A 106 -4.22 -9.00 -7.18
N GLY A 107 -4.60 -9.78 -6.15
CA GLY A 107 -5.98 -9.96 -5.75
C GLY A 107 -6.71 -11.11 -6.48
N VAL A 108 -6.07 -11.77 -7.46
CA VAL A 108 -6.62 -12.95 -8.16
C VAL A 108 -6.05 -14.23 -7.56
N ALA A 109 -4.73 -14.28 -7.37
CA ALA A 109 -4.02 -15.40 -6.74
C ALA A 109 -2.90 -14.86 -5.85
N ALA A 110 -2.49 -15.67 -4.88
CA ALA A 110 -1.35 -15.42 -4.00
C ALA A 110 -0.41 -16.64 -4.03
N PRO A 111 0.51 -16.71 -5.02
CA PRO A 111 1.40 -17.87 -5.19
C PRO A 111 2.34 -18.07 -3.99
N TRP A 112 2.55 -17.05 -3.18
CA TRP A 112 3.33 -17.08 -1.93
C TRP A 112 2.55 -17.65 -0.72
N GLY A 113 1.36 -18.20 -0.95
CA GLY A 113 0.55 -18.84 0.11
C GLY A 113 -0.18 -17.84 1.03
N ASP A 114 -0.61 -18.35 2.18
CA ASP A 114 -1.47 -17.61 3.12
C ASP A 114 -0.73 -16.64 4.04
N GLU A 115 0.60 -16.58 3.97
CA GLU A 115 1.41 -15.73 4.84
C GLU A 115 1.19 -14.23 4.58
N LEU A 116 0.98 -13.87 3.31
CA LEU A 116 0.72 -12.51 2.86
C LEU A 116 -0.65 -12.46 2.18
N GLN A 117 -1.66 -12.10 2.96
CA GLN A 117 -3.04 -12.00 2.47
C GLN A 117 -3.23 -10.71 1.68
N PRO A 118 -3.47 -10.77 0.36
CA PRO A 118 -3.78 -9.59 -0.43
C PRO A 118 -5.22 -9.15 -0.20
N ILE A 119 -5.43 -7.83 -0.08
CA ILE A 119 -6.75 -7.22 0.06
C ILE A 119 -6.85 -6.05 -0.93
N PRO A 120 -7.53 -6.23 -2.07
CA PRO A 120 -7.78 -5.14 -3.01
C PRO A 120 -8.63 -4.04 -2.38
N ILE A 121 -8.20 -2.79 -2.58
CA ILE A 121 -8.94 -1.60 -2.17
C ILE A 121 -9.74 -1.11 -3.38
N GLU A 122 -11.01 -1.44 -3.38
CA GLU A 122 -11.95 -1.07 -4.41
C GLU A 122 -12.40 0.40 -4.29
N GLY A 123 -13.11 0.92 -5.28
CA GLY A 123 -13.63 2.28 -5.26
C GLY A 123 -12.60 3.39 -5.48
N MET A 124 -11.31 3.04 -5.69
CA MET A 124 -10.21 3.97 -5.93
C MET A 124 -9.49 3.68 -7.27
N PRO A 125 -10.15 3.90 -8.42
CA PRO A 125 -9.65 3.46 -9.74
C PRO A 125 -8.31 4.10 -10.14
N THR A 126 -7.97 5.25 -9.59
CA THR A 126 -6.70 5.95 -9.84
C THR A 126 -5.51 5.21 -9.23
N PHE A 127 -5.70 4.56 -8.08
CA PHE A 127 -4.63 3.87 -7.36
C PHE A 127 -4.65 2.37 -7.60
N ARG A 128 -5.82 1.73 -7.56
CA ARG A 128 -6.01 0.27 -7.66
C ARG A 128 -5.11 -0.48 -6.70
N GLU A 129 -5.01 0.04 -5.48
CA GLU A 129 -4.09 -0.49 -4.48
C GLU A 129 -4.55 -1.84 -3.95
N VAL A 130 -3.60 -2.74 -3.76
CA VAL A 130 -3.74 -3.97 -3.00
C VAL A 130 -2.85 -3.85 -1.77
N VAL A 131 -3.45 -3.89 -0.59
CA VAL A 131 -2.72 -3.93 0.68
C VAL A 131 -2.50 -5.38 1.10
N PHE A 132 -1.54 -5.61 2.00
CA PHE A 132 -1.21 -6.97 2.43
C PHE A 132 -1.18 -7.08 3.95
N VAL A 133 -1.74 -8.16 4.47
CA VAL A 133 -1.55 -8.55 5.87
C VAL A 133 -0.55 -9.69 5.92
N HIS A 134 0.64 -9.42 6.46
CA HIS A 134 1.64 -10.43 6.76
C HIS A 134 1.31 -11.05 8.10
N ARG A 135 0.69 -12.24 8.07
CA ARG A 135 0.14 -12.92 9.25
C ARG A 135 1.20 -13.26 10.30
N PRO A 136 2.39 -13.82 9.94
CA PRO A 136 3.39 -14.21 10.94
C PRO A 136 3.90 -13.04 11.78
N SER A 137 4.00 -11.82 11.21
CA SER A 137 4.46 -10.64 11.96
C SER A 137 3.33 -9.73 12.45
N GLY A 138 2.07 -10.04 12.13
CA GLY A 138 0.93 -9.17 12.43
C GLY A 138 1.06 -7.77 11.82
N SER A 139 1.62 -7.67 10.60
CA SER A 139 1.88 -6.40 9.95
C SER A 139 0.92 -6.15 8.78
N LEU A 140 0.33 -4.96 8.75
CA LEU A 140 -0.38 -4.42 7.60
C LEU A 140 0.59 -3.61 6.74
N LEU A 141 0.79 -4.01 5.48
CA LEU A 141 1.62 -3.33 4.48
C LEU A 141 0.72 -2.51 3.57
N VAL A 142 0.98 -1.20 3.46
CA VAL A 142 0.20 -0.29 2.60
C VAL A 142 1.14 0.60 1.77
N ALA A 143 0.70 0.99 0.59
CA ALA A 143 1.44 1.92 -0.26
C ALA A 143 0.91 3.36 -0.10
N ASP A 144 -0.18 3.70 -0.78
CA ASP A 144 -0.76 5.04 -0.81
C ASP A 144 -2.08 5.15 -0.02
N LEU A 145 -2.67 4.03 0.40
CA LEU A 145 -3.92 4.06 1.17
C LEU A 145 -3.79 4.91 2.44
N LEU A 146 -2.65 4.78 3.14
CA LEU A 146 -2.37 5.47 4.39
C LEU A 146 -0.91 5.93 4.44
N PHE A 147 -0.70 7.13 4.99
CA PHE A 147 0.60 7.71 5.31
C PHE A 147 0.77 7.89 6.81
N ASN A 148 2.03 7.90 7.28
CA ASN A 148 2.35 8.28 8.66
C ASN A 148 3.54 9.25 8.66
N LEU A 149 3.37 10.42 8.07
CA LEU A 149 4.41 11.43 7.89
C LEU A 149 4.52 12.34 9.11
N ARG A 150 5.43 12.03 10.03
CA ARG A 150 5.64 12.78 11.28
C ARG A 150 6.88 13.68 11.22
N ARG A 151 7.93 13.27 10.47
CA ARG A 151 9.15 14.07 10.30
C ARG A 151 8.91 15.27 9.40
N ARG A 152 9.64 16.36 9.64
CA ARG A 152 9.62 17.53 8.76
C ARG A 152 10.27 17.19 7.42
N LEU A 153 9.55 17.44 6.33
CA LEU A 153 9.99 17.16 4.95
C LEU A 153 10.41 18.44 4.19
N GLY A 154 10.71 19.50 4.93
CA GLY A 154 10.91 20.85 4.40
C GLY A 154 9.64 21.72 4.58
N PRO A 155 9.78 23.07 4.58
CA PRO A 155 8.68 23.97 4.95
C PRO A 155 7.45 23.81 4.05
N ALA A 156 7.65 23.84 2.72
CA ALA A 156 6.55 23.77 1.75
C ALA A 156 5.77 22.46 1.85
N VAL A 157 6.47 21.31 1.85
CA VAL A 157 5.85 19.98 1.95
C VAL A 157 5.15 19.80 3.29
N THR A 158 5.79 20.22 4.39
CA THR A 158 5.20 20.12 5.73
C THR A 158 3.94 20.97 5.84
N THR A 159 3.95 22.19 5.29
CA THR A 159 2.76 23.07 5.27
C THR A 159 1.65 22.45 4.42
N TYR A 160 1.96 21.96 3.24
CA TYR A 160 1.00 21.25 2.38
C TYR A 160 0.35 20.07 3.12
N LEU A 161 1.17 19.20 3.76
CA LEU A 161 0.67 18.04 4.50
C LEU A 161 -0.19 18.45 5.71
N ARG A 162 0.13 19.55 6.39
CA ARG A 162 -0.71 20.07 7.48
C ARG A 162 -2.05 20.55 6.96
N LEU A 163 -2.07 21.33 5.88
CA LEU A 163 -3.30 21.84 5.26
C LEU A 163 -4.18 20.70 4.71
N THR A 164 -3.57 19.64 4.17
CA THR A 164 -4.30 18.49 3.63
C THR A 164 -4.61 17.40 4.66
N GLY A 165 -4.19 17.58 5.93
CA GLY A 165 -4.46 16.66 7.04
C GLY A 165 -3.64 15.37 7.01
N GLY A 166 -2.53 15.33 6.24
CA GLY A 166 -1.63 14.19 6.09
C GLY A 166 -0.40 14.22 7.02
N TYR A 167 -0.24 15.20 7.92
CA TYR A 167 0.94 15.37 8.76
C TYR A 167 0.71 14.98 10.21
N GLY A 168 1.71 14.35 10.83
CA GLY A 168 1.78 14.11 12.29
C GLY A 168 0.97 12.93 12.81
N ARG A 169 0.32 12.17 11.95
CA ARG A 169 -0.52 11.02 12.30
C ARG A 169 -0.67 10.04 11.13
N VAL A 170 -1.15 8.85 11.42
CA VAL A 170 -1.66 7.96 10.37
C VAL A 170 -2.88 8.62 9.73
N ALA A 171 -2.82 8.82 8.42
CA ALA A 171 -3.89 9.52 7.70
C ALA A 171 -3.95 9.14 6.23
N GLN A 172 -5.14 9.25 5.67
CA GLN A 172 -5.35 9.45 4.26
C GLN A 172 -5.53 10.95 4.02
N SER A 173 -4.67 11.58 3.20
CA SER A 173 -4.76 13.02 2.96
C SER A 173 -6.09 13.39 2.29
N ARG A 174 -6.56 14.61 2.52
CA ARG A 174 -7.82 15.09 1.89
C ARG A 174 -7.77 14.99 0.36
N VAL A 175 -6.60 15.19 -0.23
CA VAL A 175 -6.42 15.06 -1.69
C VAL A 175 -6.65 13.61 -2.15
N LEU A 176 -6.13 12.62 -1.40
CA LEU A 176 -6.36 11.21 -1.72
C LEU A 176 -7.83 10.80 -1.54
N ARG A 177 -8.54 11.42 -0.58
CA ARG A 177 -9.98 11.19 -0.41
C ARG A 177 -10.78 11.58 -1.66
N LEU A 178 -10.32 12.55 -2.44
CA LEU A 178 -10.93 12.93 -3.71
C LEU A 178 -10.76 11.87 -4.80
N ALA A 179 -9.82 10.95 -4.66
CA ALA A 179 -9.62 9.84 -5.58
C ALA A 179 -10.61 8.68 -5.34
N VAL A 180 -11.34 8.69 -4.23
CA VAL A 180 -12.41 7.72 -3.95
C VAL A 180 -13.61 8.06 -4.82
N ARG A 181 -13.94 7.19 -5.76
CA ARG A 181 -15.05 7.34 -6.70
C ARG A 181 -16.29 6.54 -6.29
N ASP A 182 -16.05 5.37 -5.70
CA ASP A 182 -17.10 4.52 -5.12
C ASP A 182 -16.81 4.36 -3.63
N ARG A 183 -17.52 5.18 -2.82
CA ARG A 183 -17.32 5.19 -1.36
C ARG A 183 -17.79 3.92 -0.67
N PRO A 184 -18.96 3.34 -1.00
CA PRO A 184 -19.39 2.06 -0.46
C PRO A 184 -18.39 0.93 -0.70
N ALA A 185 -17.90 0.77 -1.93
CA ALA A 185 -16.91 -0.26 -2.27
C ALA A 185 -15.58 -0.05 -1.53
N ALA A 186 -15.12 1.20 -1.44
CA ALA A 186 -13.91 1.55 -0.69
C ALA A 186 -14.07 1.27 0.81
N ALA A 187 -15.22 1.64 1.39
CA ALA A 187 -15.53 1.40 2.79
C ALA A 187 -15.59 -0.11 3.11
N ALA A 188 -16.27 -0.90 2.27
CA ALA A 188 -16.31 -2.35 2.41
C ALA A 188 -14.92 -2.99 2.34
N SER A 189 -14.04 -2.50 1.45
CA SER A 189 -12.65 -2.94 1.37
C SER A 189 -11.87 -2.60 2.64
N CYS A 190 -12.03 -1.38 3.17
CA CYS A 190 -11.39 -0.96 4.42
C CYS A 190 -11.89 -1.77 5.64
N LEU A 191 -13.17 -2.17 5.67
CA LEU A 191 -13.68 -3.08 6.69
C LEU A 191 -13.01 -4.45 6.61
N ARG A 192 -12.83 -5.01 5.40
CA ARG A 192 -12.08 -6.28 5.24
C ARG A 192 -10.67 -6.18 5.82
N VAL A 193 -9.98 -5.04 5.61
CA VAL A 193 -8.67 -4.79 6.24
C VAL A 193 -8.78 -4.79 7.75
N LEU A 194 -9.75 -4.06 8.32
CA LEU A 194 -9.93 -3.95 9.78
C LEU A 194 -10.39 -5.27 10.43
N CYS A 195 -11.01 -6.18 9.67
CA CYS A 195 -11.34 -7.52 10.17
C CYS A 195 -10.10 -8.43 10.32
N CYS A 196 -8.98 -8.12 9.64
CA CYS A 196 -7.77 -8.90 9.74
C CYS A 196 -7.03 -8.65 11.07
N PRO A 197 -6.32 -9.67 11.60
CA PRO A 197 -5.48 -9.51 12.78
C PRO A 197 -4.15 -8.86 12.41
N PHE A 198 -3.94 -7.60 12.82
CA PHE A 198 -2.66 -6.89 12.74
C PHE A 198 -2.53 -5.90 13.89
N ASP A 199 -1.28 -5.66 14.31
CA ASP A 199 -0.94 -4.67 15.36
C ASP A 199 0.13 -3.67 14.88
N ARG A 200 0.83 -4.00 13.76
CA ARG A 200 1.83 -3.14 13.14
C ARG A 200 1.29 -2.60 11.81
N LEU A 201 1.65 -1.33 11.49
CA LEU A 201 1.44 -0.73 10.17
C LEU A 201 2.80 -0.37 9.56
N VAL A 202 3.05 -0.89 8.37
CA VAL A 202 4.24 -0.59 7.56
C VAL A 202 3.80 0.17 6.30
N PRO A 203 3.74 1.51 6.37
CA PRO A 203 3.38 2.31 5.20
C PRO A 203 4.58 2.51 4.29
N CYS A 204 4.37 2.65 2.99
CA CYS A 204 5.44 3.09 2.08
C CYS A 204 5.88 4.53 2.36
N HIS A 205 5.03 5.34 3.00
CA HIS A 205 5.31 6.75 3.25
C HIS A 205 5.24 7.09 4.75
N GLY A 206 6.41 7.38 5.34
CA GLY A 206 6.55 7.83 6.73
C GLY A 206 6.91 6.71 7.71
N GLU A 207 6.63 6.94 9.00
CA GLU A 207 7.08 6.10 10.10
C GLU A 207 6.20 4.85 10.23
N ILE A 208 6.85 3.74 10.65
CA ILE A 208 6.15 2.51 11.03
C ILE A 208 5.40 2.75 12.34
N VAL A 209 4.21 2.16 12.48
CA VAL A 209 3.51 2.05 13.75
C VAL A 209 3.77 0.64 14.27
N GLU A 210 4.57 0.53 15.31
CA GLU A 210 5.01 -0.77 15.84
C GLU A 210 3.91 -1.52 16.59
N HIS A 211 3.04 -0.79 17.32
CA HIS A 211 1.94 -1.34 18.12
C HIS A 211 0.71 -0.44 18.04
N GLY A 212 -0.47 -1.04 18.23
CA GLY A 212 -1.74 -0.33 18.22
C GLY A 212 -2.16 0.18 16.84
N ALA A 213 -1.57 -0.35 15.77
CA ALA A 213 -1.80 0.12 14.42
C ALA A 213 -3.26 0.02 13.99
N LYS A 214 -3.98 -1.02 14.41
CA LYS A 214 -5.38 -1.21 14.05
C LYS A 214 -6.24 0.00 14.45
N ARG A 215 -6.05 0.52 15.66
CA ARG A 215 -6.77 1.70 16.15
C ARG A 215 -6.42 2.97 15.36
N GLU A 216 -5.15 3.13 14.98
CA GLU A 216 -4.71 4.28 14.19
C GLU A 216 -5.26 4.22 12.74
N VAL A 217 -5.31 3.02 12.15
CA VAL A 217 -5.90 2.78 10.82
C VAL A 217 -7.41 3.06 10.85
N GLU A 218 -8.13 2.54 11.86
CA GLU A 218 -9.57 2.79 12.05
C GLU A 218 -9.87 4.30 12.15
N LYS A 219 -9.13 5.04 12.98
CA LYS A 219 -9.25 6.50 13.07
C LYS A 219 -8.99 7.20 11.74
N ALA A 220 -7.97 6.78 11.00
CA ALA A 220 -7.60 7.39 9.73
C ALA A 220 -8.68 7.18 8.64
N LEU A 221 -9.37 6.05 8.68
CA LEU A 221 -10.43 5.64 7.75
C LEU A 221 -11.85 5.98 8.23
N SER A 222 -12.02 6.46 9.46
CA SER A 222 -13.32 6.74 10.07
C SER A 222 -14.24 7.63 9.23
N TRP A 223 -13.68 8.56 8.43
CA TRP A 223 -14.43 9.44 7.53
C TRP A 223 -15.16 8.67 6.42
N LEU A 224 -14.62 7.50 6.02
CA LEU A 224 -15.17 6.62 4.99
C LEU A 224 -16.14 5.61 5.61
N LEU A 225 -15.79 5.06 6.78
CA LEU A 225 -16.58 4.03 7.46
C LEU A 225 -17.94 4.54 7.95
N ARG A 226 -18.05 5.82 8.32
CA ARG A 226 -19.31 6.45 8.72
C ARG A 226 -20.42 6.40 7.66
N ASP A 227 -20.06 6.23 6.40
CA ASP A 227 -21.03 6.12 5.31
C ASP A 227 -21.75 4.76 5.30
N LEU A 228 -21.15 3.73 5.92
CA LEU A 228 -21.80 2.42 6.07
C LEU A 228 -22.81 2.37 7.22
N GLU A 229 -22.69 3.29 8.18
CA GLU A 229 -23.62 3.42 9.31
C GLU A 229 -24.86 4.27 8.95
N ARG A 230 -24.84 4.99 7.81
CA ARG A 230 -25.99 5.74 7.32
C ARG A 230 -26.94 4.80 6.59
N PRO A 231 -28.21 4.65 7.06
CA PRO A 231 -29.21 3.97 6.26
C PRO A 231 -29.36 4.68 4.91
N PRO A 232 -29.64 3.96 3.81
CA PRO A 232 -29.89 4.59 2.52
C PRO A 232 -30.99 5.64 2.71
N ASP A 233 -30.69 6.88 2.33
CA ASP A 233 -31.64 7.98 2.42
C ASP A 233 -32.98 7.55 1.82
N ALA A 234 -34.05 7.70 2.60
CA ALA A 234 -35.44 7.37 2.25
C ALA A 234 -36.02 8.35 1.19
N GLN A 235 -35.19 8.82 0.24
CA GLN A 235 -35.56 9.81 -0.78
C GLN A 235 -35.50 9.31 -2.21
N SER A 236 -35.83 8.06 -2.48
CA SER A 236 -36.07 7.61 -3.87
C SER A 236 -37.10 6.53 -4.03
N VAL A 237 -38.16 6.55 -3.21
CA VAL A 237 -39.37 5.80 -3.52
C VAL A 237 -40.52 6.81 -3.78
N ASN A 238 -40.39 7.55 -4.88
CA ASN A 238 -41.57 8.13 -5.51
C ASN A 238 -42.21 7.03 -6.36
N VAL A 239 -43.02 6.19 -5.70
CA VAL A 239 -43.96 5.32 -6.40
C VAL A 239 -45.04 6.24 -6.92
N ALA A 240 -45.00 6.54 -8.21
CA ALA A 240 -46.16 7.09 -8.90
C ALA A 240 -47.30 6.09 -8.79
N VAL A 241 -48.35 6.43 -8.01
CA VAL A 241 -49.61 5.73 -7.98
C VAL A 241 -50.31 6.09 -9.30
N PRO A 242 -50.71 5.15 -10.17
CA PRO A 242 -51.53 5.47 -11.30
C PRO A 242 -52.97 5.75 -10.77
N GLU A 243 -53.48 6.93 -11.09
CA GLU A 243 -54.90 7.24 -10.94
C GLU A 243 -55.69 6.37 -11.90
N VAL A 244 -56.77 5.77 -11.34
CA VAL A 244 -57.82 5.00 -12.05
C VAL A 244 -58.84 5.95 -12.64
#